data_2809ddc9ac904bd6202701981d757955
#
_entry.id   2809ddc9ac904bd6202701981d757955
#
_cell.length_a   1.000
_cell.length_b   1.000
_cell.length_c   1.000
_cell.angle_alpha   90.00
_cell.angle_beta   90.00
_cell.angle_gamma   90.00
#
_symmetry.space_group_name_H-M   'P 1'
#
loop_
_entity.id
_entity.type
_entity.pdbx_description
1 polymer ?
#
loop_
_entity_poly.entity_id
_entity_poly.type
_entity_poly.pdbx_seq_one_letter_code
_entity_poly.pdbx_strand_id
1 'polypeptide(L)'
;WQHFEVTESRVAAHDVGVTVALELLARQEEGSLVAGISDLSLLNGGVYPVAHRPRPIQAWLQRPVVGALIARMMSEASFNRALAEVFGASHQPSEWALHEHWRSVVRREGSRNYHRLIKYIPERRANAPRWEAALDQATVPVRFVWGMADPVSGAPMMAAIRGRHPGAEVVELADIGHYPQLEAPERV
;
A
#
# COMPACT_ATOMS: atom_id res chain seq x y z
N TRP A 1 15.47 8.60 -9.36
CA TRP A 1 16.32 9.55 -8.65
C TRP A 1 17.53 9.98 -9.49
N GLN A 2 18.31 9.06 -10.05
CA GLN A 2 19.48 9.41 -10.89
C GLN A 2 19.14 10.37 -12.03
N HIS A 3 18.04 10.15 -12.74
CA HIS A 3 17.63 11.01 -13.86
C HIS A 3 17.33 12.46 -13.45
N PHE A 4 16.87 12.67 -12.21
CA PHE A 4 16.55 13.99 -11.67
C PHE A 4 17.62 14.51 -10.68
N GLU A 5 18.76 13.85 -10.61
CA GLU A 5 19.88 14.21 -9.73
C GLU A 5 19.47 14.35 -8.24
N VAL A 6 18.48 13.57 -7.83
CA VAL A 6 18.00 13.56 -6.43
C VAL A 6 19.02 12.80 -5.59
N THR A 7 19.57 13.45 -4.58
CA THR A 7 20.53 12.89 -3.63
C THR A 7 19.89 12.48 -2.31
N GLU A 8 18.77 13.12 -1.94
CA GLU A 8 18.01 12.83 -0.73
C GLU A 8 16.51 13.09 -0.98
N SER A 9 15.63 12.33 -0.34
CA SER A 9 14.18 12.50 -0.47
C SER A 9 13.44 12.16 0.82
N ARG A 10 12.32 12.83 1.07
CA ARG A 10 11.27 12.36 1.97
C ARG A 10 10.34 11.46 1.17
N VAL A 11 9.98 10.32 1.74
CA VAL A 11 9.16 9.32 1.05
C VAL A 11 7.83 9.16 1.76
N ALA A 12 6.74 9.41 1.04
CA ALA A 12 5.40 9.02 1.45
C ALA A 12 4.96 7.82 0.60
N ALA A 13 4.54 6.74 1.25
CA ALA A 13 4.22 5.48 0.57
C ALA A 13 2.87 4.93 1.03
N HIS A 14 2.06 4.51 0.06
CA HIS A 14 0.72 3.98 0.29
C HIS A 14 0.54 2.61 -0.38
N ASP A 15 -0.20 1.69 0.25
CA ASP A 15 -0.56 0.35 -0.23
C ASP A 15 0.65 -0.47 -0.69
N VAL A 16 0.76 -0.80 -1.98
CA VAL A 16 1.93 -1.49 -2.58
C VAL A 16 3.18 -0.63 -2.48
N GLY A 17 3.03 0.70 -2.51
CA GLY A 17 4.13 1.65 -2.29
C GLY A 17 4.84 1.45 -0.95
N VAL A 18 4.13 1.02 0.09
CA VAL A 18 4.74 0.65 1.39
C VAL A 18 5.76 -0.49 1.20
N THR A 19 5.42 -1.51 0.41
CA THR A 19 6.35 -2.60 0.10
C THR A 19 7.60 -2.09 -0.64
N VAL A 20 7.41 -1.17 -1.60
CA VAL A 20 8.53 -0.53 -2.32
C VAL A 20 9.39 0.29 -1.35
N ALA A 21 8.77 1.06 -0.47
CA ALA A 21 9.47 1.89 0.52
C ALA A 21 10.29 1.04 1.51
N LEU A 22 9.76 -0.10 1.95
CA LEU A 22 10.50 -1.04 2.80
C LEU A 22 11.70 -1.67 2.07
N GLU A 23 11.59 -1.95 0.77
CA GLU A 23 12.73 -2.39 -0.03
C GLU A 23 13.79 -1.28 -0.17
N LEU A 24 13.36 -0.03 -0.40
CA LEU A 24 14.28 1.10 -0.47
C LEU A 24 14.97 1.33 0.87
N LEU A 25 14.23 1.22 1.98
CA LEU A 25 14.79 1.31 3.33
C LEU A 25 15.82 0.20 3.57
N ALA A 26 15.53 -1.04 3.19
CA ALA A 26 16.48 -2.15 3.30
C ALA A 26 17.77 -1.88 2.51
N ARG A 27 17.65 -1.33 1.31
CA ARG A 27 18.82 -0.93 0.50
C ARG A 27 19.60 0.22 1.13
N GLN A 28 18.93 1.14 1.82
CA GLN A 28 19.61 2.21 2.54
C GLN A 28 20.44 1.66 3.69
N GLU A 29 19.87 0.79 4.51
CA GLU A 29 20.58 0.16 5.62
C GLU A 29 21.75 -0.72 5.14
N GLU A 30 21.65 -1.29 3.95
CA GLU A 30 22.74 -2.02 3.28
C GLU A 30 23.76 -1.12 2.57
N GLY A 31 23.55 0.20 2.54
CA GLY A 31 24.44 1.14 1.82
C GLY A 31 24.40 1.02 0.30
N SER A 32 23.36 0.40 -0.25
CA SER A 32 23.23 0.15 -1.71
C SER A 32 22.24 1.08 -2.41
N LEU A 33 21.61 2.01 -1.67
CA LEU A 33 20.67 2.97 -2.22
C LEU A 33 21.42 4.16 -2.84
N VAL A 34 20.97 4.59 -4.03
CA VAL A 34 21.63 5.66 -4.80
C VAL A 34 21.37 7.06 -4.21
N ALA A 35 20.16 7.26 -3.64
CA ALA A 35 19.77 8.52 -3.00
C ALA A 35 19.22 8.24 -1.61
N GLY A 36 19.60 9.05 -0.62
CA GLY A 36 19.16 8.86 0.76
C GLY A 36 17.66 9.08 0.96
N ILE A 37 17.08 8.34 1.89
CA ILE A 37 15.78 8.63 2.48
C ILE A 37 16.05 9.35 3.78
N SER A 38 15.49 10.56 3.97
CA SER A 38 15.63 11.33 5.19
C SER A 38 14.43 11.23 6.13
N ASP A 39 13.27 10.82 5.60
CA ASP A 39 12.01 10.67 6.34
C ASP A 39 11.10 9.70 5.59
N LEU A 40 10.36 8.87 6.32
CA LEU A 40 9.49 7.86 5.74
C LEU A 40 8.10 7.93 6.39
N SER A 41 7.08 8.27 5.59
CA SER A 41 5.67 8.21 5.98
C SER A 41 4.95 7.04 5.30
N LEU A 42 4.44 6.10 6.09
CA LEU A 42 3.77 4.90 5.62
C LEU A 42 2.25 5.02 5.86
N LEU A 43 1.47 4.83 4.78
CA LEU A 43 0.02 4.95 4.77
C LEU A 43 -0.60 3.61 4.34
N ASN A 44 -1.55 3.11 5.11
CA ASN A 44 -2.35 1.90 4.85
C ASN A 44 -1.75 0.91 3.82
N GLY A 45 -0.78 0.15 4.25
CA GLY A 45 -0.11 -0.84 3.42
C GLY A 45 0.20 -2.14 4.17
N GLY A 46 0.76 -3.09 3.46
CA GLY A 46 1.11 -4.38 4.05
C GLY A 46 2.49 -4.36 4.68
N VAL A 47 2.64 -3.83 5.88
CA VAL A 47 3.90 -3.86 6.63
C VAL A 47 4.20 -5.30 7.07
N TYR A 48 3.25 -5.93 7.75
CA TYR A 48 3.38 -7.29 8.27
C TYR A 48 2.44 -8.27 7.58
N PRO A 49 2.95 -9.28 6.85
CA PRO A 49 2.11 -10.25 6.13
C PRO A 49 1.11 -11.00 7.00
N VAL A 50 1.45 -11.23 8.28
CA VAL A 50 0.58 -11.93 9.25
C VAL A 50 -0.68 -11.15 9.61
N ALA A 51 -0.64 -9.82 9.53
CA ALA A 51 -1.76 -8.93 9.84
C ALA A 51 -2.58 -8.54 8.60
N HIS A 52 -2.12 -8.92 7.39
CA HIS A 52 -2.83 -8.67 6.15
C HIS A 52 -4.07 -9.56 6.01
N ARG A 53 -5.21 -8.95 5.68
CA ARG A 53 -6.47 -9.64 5.43
C ARG A 53 -6.82 -9.63 3.94
N PRO A 54 -6.34 -10.62 3.15
CA PRO A 54 -6.58 -10.62 1.72
C PRO A 54 -8.07 -10.77 1.41
N ARG A 55 -8.54 -10.01 0.43
CA ARG A 55 -9.90 -10.19 -0.10
C ARG A 55 -9.98 -11.47 -0.93
N PRO A 56 -11.12 -12.17 -0.95
CA PRO A 56 -11.27 -13.43 -1.70
C PRO A 56 -10.87 -13.32 -3.17
N ILE A 57 -11.20 -12.19 -3.81
CA ILE A 57 -10.84 -11.93 -5.22
C ILE A 57 -9.33 -11.95 -5.46
N GLN A 58 -8.52 -11.56 -4.49
CA GLN A 58 -7.06 -11.56 -4.60
C GLN A 58 -6.51 -12.99 -4.73
N ALA A 59 -7.11 -13.96 -4.03
CA ALA A 59 -6.74 -15.37 -4.15
C ALA A 59 -7.05 -15.96 -5.55
N TRP A 60 -8.18 -15.56 -6.14
CA TRP A 60 -8.55 -15.96 -7.50
C TRP A 60 -7.65 -15.31 -8.55
N LEU A 61 -7.33 -14.03 -8.39
CA LEU A 61 -6.43 -13.30 -9.29
C LEU A 61 -5.01 -13.88 -9.32
N GLN A 62 -4.54 -14.50 -8.24
CA GLN A 62 -3.21 -15.14 -8.20
C GLN A 62 -3.12 -16.42 -9.04
N ARG A 63 -4.25 -17.03 -9.44
CA ARG A 63 -4.28 -18.23 -10.28
C ARG A 63 -4.03 -17.84 -11.74
N PRO A 64 -3.02 -18.42 -12.43
CA PRO A 64 -2.58 -17.90 -13.74
C PRO A 64 -3.69 -17.79 -14.78
N VAL A 65 -4.48 -18.85 -14.99
CA VAL A 65 -5.54 -18.89 -16.00
C VAL A 65 -6.79 -18.13 -15.53
N VAL A 66 -7.25 -18.44 -14.32
CA VAL A 66 -8.47 -17.84 -13.75
C VAL A 66 -8.26 -16.35 -13.52
N GLY A 67 -7.11 -15.95 -13.00
CA GLY A 67 -6.79 -14.54 -12.78
C GLY A 67 -6.72 -13.74 -14.09
N ALA A 68 -6.16 -14.32 -15.15
CA ALA A 68 -6.16 -13.68 -16.47
C ALA A 68 -7.57 -13.50 -17.03
N LEU A 69 -8.46 -14.46 -16.84
CA LEU A 69 -9.86 -14.36 -17.25
C LEU A 69 -10.59 -13.27 -16.45
N ILE A 70 -10.46 -13.28 -15.11
CA ILE A 70 -11.05 -12.26 -14.24
C ILE A 70 -10.56 -10.86 -14.64
N ALA A 71 -9.25 -10.70 -14.88
CA ALA A 71 -8.66 -9.43 -15.28
C ALA A 71 -9.22 -8.90 -16.62
N ARG A 72 -9.54 -9.80 -17.56
CA ARG A 72 -10.19 -9.44 -18.83
C ARG A 72 -11.67 -9.08 -18.70
N MET A 73 -12.35 -9.66 -17.72
CA MET A 73 -13.78 -9.43 -17.47
C MET A 73 -14.03 -8.22 -16.55
N MET A 74 -12.98 -7.58 -16.08
CA MET A 74 -13.09 -6.41 -15.22
C MET A 74 -13.79 -5.26 -15.97
N SER A 75 -14.84 -4.73 -15.37
CA SER A 75 -15.58 -3.57 -15.85
C SER A 75 -15.41 -2.39 -14.90
N GLU A 76 -15.66 -1.17 -15.40
CA GLU A 76 -15.66 0.04 -14.56
C GLU A 76 -16.59 -0.11 -13.35
N ALA A 77 -17.80 -0.59 -13.56
CA ALA A 77 -18.77 -0.78 -12.47
C ALA A 77 -18.28 -1.76 -11.40
N SER A 78 -17.63 -2.88 -11.79
CA SER A 78 -17.07 -3.85 -10.85
C SER A 78 -15.85 -3.30 -10.11
N PHE A 79 -15.01 -2.54 -10.80
CA PHE A 79 -13.85 -1.88 -10.24
C PHE A 79 -14.27 -0.79 -9.23
N ASN A 80 -15.17 0.11 -9.64
CA ASN A 80 -15.65 1.21 -8.81
C ASN A 80 -16.31 0.70 -7.52
N ARG A 81 -17.11 -0.36 -7.60
CA ARG A 81 -17.69 -1.01 -6.41
C ARG A 81 -16.60 -1.54 -5.48
N ALA A 82 -15.64 -2.28 -6.02
CA ALA A 82 -14.55 -2.85 -5.23
C ALA A 82 -13.66 -1.77 -4.61
N LEU A 83 -13.45 -0.65 -5.31
CA LEU A 83 -12.71 0.50 -4.81
C LEU A 83 -13.47 1.21 -3.69
N ALA A 84 -14.76 1.50 -3.87
CA ALA A 84 -15.58 2.15 -2.85
C ALA A 84 -15.66 1.36 -1.53
N GLU A 85 -15.64 0.02 -1.60
CA GLU A 85 -15.68 -0.85 -0.41
C GLU A 85 -14.46 -0.73 0.51
N VAL A 86 -13.36 -0.14 0.06
CA VAL A 86 -12.16 0.05 0.91
C VAL A 86 -12.07 1.44 1.51
N PHE A 87 -12.93 2.38 1.10
CA PHE A 87 -13.06 3.70 1.71
C PHE A 87 -13.85 3.64 3.02
N GLY A 88 -13.65 4.62 3.90
CA GLY A 88 -14.47 4.81 5.10
C GLY A 88 -15.92 5.09 4.74
N ALA A 89 -16.87 4.61 5.54
CA ALA A 89 -18.29 4.71 5.24
C ALA A 89 -18.77 6.16 5.03
N SER A 90 -18.19 7.10 5.76
CA SER A 90 -18.52 8.53 5.68
C SER A 90 -17.63 9.32 4.69
N HIS A 91 -16.65 8.66 4.06
CA HIS A 91 -15.64 9.29 3.20
C HIS A 91 -15.60 8.64 1.82
N GLN A 92 -16.76 8.34 1.26
CA GLN A 92 -16.87 7.67 -0.03
C GLN A 92 -16.27 8.52 -1.17
N PRO A 93 -15.59 7.89 -2.13
CA PRO A 93 -15.00 8.59 -3.27
C PRO A 93 -16.08 9.19 -4.16
N SER A 94 -15.82 10.37 -4.72
CA SER A 94 -16.70 10.96 -5.73
C SER A 94 -16.72 10.14 -7.01
N GLU A 95 -17.78 10.27 -7.82
CA GLU A 95 -17.87 9.64 -9.14
C GLU A 95 -16.68 10.01 -10.04
N TRP A 96 -16.24 11.26 -9.97
CA TRP A 96 -15.06 11.72 -10.69
C TRP A 96 -13.78 10.97 -10.24
N ALA A 97 -13.57 10.80 -8.94
CA ALA A 97 -12.40 10.09 -8.41
C ALA A 97 -12.42 8.60 -8.84
N LEU A 98 -13.58 7.95 -8.78
CA LEU A 98 -13.77 6.58 -9.25
C LEU A 98 -13.43 6.44 -10.73
N HIS A 99 -13.95 7.37 -11.56
CA HIS A 99 -13.70 7.38 -13.00
C HIS A 99 -12.21 7.60 -13.33
N GLU A 100 -11.53 8.53 -12.66
CA GLU A 100 -10.09 8.78 -12.88
C GLU A 100 -9.22 7.59 -12.46
N HIS A 101 -9.58 6.91 -11.37
CA HIS A 101 -8.92 5.65 -10.99
C HIS A 101 -9.10 4.58 -12.06
N TRP A 102 -10.34 4.41 -12.57
CA TRP A 102 -10.61 3.46 -13.64
C TRP A 102 -9.83 3.80 -14.92
N ARG A 103 -9.81 5.06 -15.34
CA ARG A 103 -9.02 5.51 -16.50
C ARG A 103 -7.53 5.15 -16.35
N SER A 104 -6.99 5.32 -15.15
CA SER A 104 -5.60 4.96 -14.85
C SER A 104 -5.36 3.46 -14.98
N VAL A 105 -6.29 2.66 -14.49
CA VAL A 105 -6.24 1.18 -14.52
C VAL A 105 -6.30 0.62 -15.94
N VAL A 106 -7.17 1.17 -16.80
CA VAL A 106 -7.33 0.66 -18.17
C VAL A 106 -6.30 1.21 -19.16
N ARG A 107 -5.58 2.25 -18.78
CA ARG A 107 -4.56 2.86 -19.64
C ARG A 107 -3.57 1.80 -20.11
N ARG A 108 -3.29 1.76 -21.42
CA ARG A 108 -2.39 0.78 -22.06
C ARG A 108 -2.73 -0.67 -21.71
N GLU A 109 -4.03 -0.98 -21.64
CA GLU A 109 -4.54 -2.31 -21.27
C GLU A 109 -4.12 -2.79 -19.86
N GLY A 110 -3.87 -1.85 -18.94
CA GLY A 110 -3.35 -2.13 -17.61
C GLY A 110 -4.21 -3.10 -16.79
N SER A 111 -5.55 -3.04 -16.93
CA SER A 111 -6.48 -3.97 -16.27
C SER A 111 -6.15 -5.44 -16.56
N ARG A 112 -5.70 -5.78 -17.77
CA ARG A 112 -5.31 -7.15 -18.15
C ARG A 112 -4.11 -7.69 -17.36
N ASN A 113 -3.33 -6.81 -16.72
CA ASN A 113 -2.15 -7.18 -15.94
C ASN A 113 -2.43 -7.38 -14.45
N TYR A 114 -3.67 -7.17 -13.98
CA TYR A 114 -4.00 -7.30 -12.54
C TYR A 114 -3.60 -8.65 -11.95
N HIS A 115 -3.79 -9.75 -12.68
CA HIS A 115 -3.38 -11.09 -12.28
C HIS A 115 -1.85 -11.26 -12.15
N ARG A 116 -1.06 -10.36 -12.75
CA ARG A 116 0.40 -10.32 -12.59
C ARG A 116 0.80 -9.40 -11.45
N LEU A 117 0.16 -8.24 -11.36
CA LEU A 117 0.44 -7.27 -10.30
C LEU A 117 0.14 -7.84 -8.91
N ILE A 118 -0.92 -8.63 -8.75
CA ILE A 118 -1.30 -9.22 -7.46
C ILE A 118 -0.23 -10.16 -6.87
N LYS A 119 0.78 -10.55 -7.64
CA LYS A 119 1.90 -11.38 -7.17
C LYS A 119 2.77 -10.70 -6.12
N TYR A 120 2.63 -9.39 -5.93
CA TYR A 120 3.28 -8.70 -4.82
C TYR A 120 2.94 -9.31 -3.44
N ILE A 121 1.77 -9.96 -3.29
CA ILE A 121 1.37 -10.59 -2.03
C ILE A 121 2.29 -11.75 -1.63
N PRO A 122 2.53 -12.78 -2.47
CA PRO A 122 3.52 -13.81 -2.15
C PRO A 122 4.95 -13.27 -2.07
N GLU A 123 5.33 -12.30 -2.89
CA GLU A 123 6.64 -11.65 -2.82
C GLU A 123 6.86 -10.96 -1.48
N ARG A 124 5.84 -10.26 -0.96
CA ARG A 124 5.88 -9.64 0.37
C ARG A 124 6.14 -10.68 1.46
N ARG A 125 5.50 -11.86 1.40
CA ARG A 125 5.75 -12.93 2.36
C ARG A 125 7.17 -13.48 2.27
N ALA A 126 7.67 -13.65 1.07
CA ALA A 126 9.02 -14.18 0.83
C ALA A 126 10.11 -13.23 1.34
N ASN A 127 9.90 -11.92 1.21
CA ASN A 127 10.86 -10.89 1.61
C ASN A 127 10.58 -10.28 2.99
N ALA A 128 9.54 -10.73 3.69
CA ALA A 128 9.15 -10.17 4.98
C ALA A 128 10.30 -10.08 5.99
N PRO A 129 11.14 -11.12 6.19
CA PRO A 129 12.23 -11.04 7.17
C PRO A 129 13.20 -9.88 6.88
N ARG A 130 13.52 -9.64 5.61
CA ARG A 130 14.43 -8.57 5.20
C ARG A 130 13.81 -7.19 5.40
N TRP A 131 12.55 -7.01 4.98
CA TRP A 131 11.87 -5.74 5.06
C TRP A 131 11.47 -5.36 6.49
N GLU A 132 11.07 -6.35 7.28
CA GLU A 132 10.77 -6.17 8.69
C GLU A 132 12.04 -5.80 9.47
N ALA A 133 13.17 -6.47 9.21
CA ALA A 133 14.44 -6.13 9.82
C ALA A 133 14.92 -4.72 9.46
N ALA A 134 14.73 -4.28 8.22
CA ALA A 134 15.05 -2.92 7.80
C ALA A 134 14.20 -1.88 8.54
N LEU A 135 12.92 -2.16 8.77
CA LEU A 135 12.05 -1.28 9.53
C LEU A 135 12.43 -1.23 11.02
N ASP A 136 12.78 -2.38 11.62
CA ASP A 136 13.24 -2.47 13.01
C ASP A 136 14.55 -1.71 13.25
N GLN A 137 15.41 -1.64 12.23
CA GLN A 137 16.75 -1.03 12.29
C GLN A 137 16.77 0.38 11.67
N ALA A 138 15.63 0.92 11.26
CA ALA A 138 15.56 2.20 10.57
C ALA A 138 16.26 3.30 11.35
N THR A 139 17.22 3.96 10.70
CA THR A 139 17.99 5.08 11.25
C THR A 139 17.33 6.44 10.97
N VAL A 140 16.29 6.45 10.15
CA VAL A 140 15.51 7.64 9.78
C VAL A 140 14.16 7.67 10.51
N PRO A 141 13.57 8.86 10.72
CA PRO A 141 12.21 8.97 11.23
C PRO A 141 11.21 8.18 10.37
N VAL A 142 10.41 7.33 11.03
CA VAL A 142 9.32 6.60 10.38
C VAL A 142 8.01 6.97 11.07
N ARG A 143 7.06 7.45 10.27
CA ARG A 143 5.70 7.78 10.70
C ARG A 143 4.69 6.83 10.05
N PHE A 144 3.67 6.47 10.80
CA PHE A 144 2.52 5.70 10.29
C PHE A 144 1.26 6.57 10.34
N VAL A 145 0.62 6.76 9.19
CA VAL A 145 -0.68 7.44 9.08
C VAL A 145 -1.70 6.42 8.60
N TRP A 146 -2.69 6.10 9.46
CA TRP A 146 -3.43 4.87 9.27
C TRP A 146 -4.94 5.03 9.38
N GLY A 147 -5.64 4.75 8.30
CA GLY A 147 -7.10 4.60 8.29
C GLY A 147 -7.50 3.29 8.96
N MET A 148 -8.16 3.40 10.12
CA MET A 148 -8.49 2.26 10.96
C MET A 148 -9.68 1.45 10.43
N ALA A 149 -10.55 2.08 9.61
CA ALA A 149 -11.71 1.46 8.98
C ALA A 149 -11.36 0.66 7.70
N ASP A 150 -10.08 0.64 7.28
CA ASP A 150 -9.63 -0.14 6.13
C ASP A 150 -9.87 -1.65 6.36
N PRO A 151 -10.66 -2.33 5.50
CA PRO A 151 -10.95 -3.76 5.65
C PRO A 151 -9.76 -4.67 5.33
N VAL A 152 -8.71 -4.16 4.68
CA VAL A 152 -7.55 -4.93 4.21
C VAL A 152 -6.36 -4.82 5.15
N SER A 153 -6.01 -3.60 5.55
CA SER A 153 -4.82 -3.31 6.36
C SER A 153 -5.10 -2.32 7.50
N GLY A 154 -6.33 -2.20 7.98
CA GLY A 154 -6.72 -1.26 9.03
C GLY A 154 -6.25 -1.64 10.44
N ALA A 155 -7.17 -1.67 11.40
CA ALA A 155 -6.87 -1.86 12.82
C ALA A 155 -5.98 -3.08 13.15
N PRO A 156 -6.11 -4.27 12.51
CA PRO A 156 -5.22 -5.39 12.80
C PRO A 156 -3.76 -5.12 12.44
N MET A 157 -3.51 -4.40 11.34
CA MET A 157 -2.16 -4.03 10.93
C MET A 157 -1.58 -3.00 11.90
N MET A 158 -2.36 -2.00 12.30
CA MET A 158 -1.93 -1.01 13.28
C MET A 158 -1.62 -1.65 14.65
N ALA A 159 -2.41 -2.62 15.09
CA ALA A 159 -2.11 -3.36 16.31
C ALA A 159 -0.76 -4.10 16.23
N ALA A 160 -0.43 -4.69 15.08
CA ALA A 160 0.86 -5.33 14.86
C ALA A 160 2.02 -4.31 14.84
N ILE A 161 1.82 -3.14 14.21
CA ILE A 161 2.80 -2.04 14.20
C ILE A 161 3.08 -1.57 15.63
N ARG A 162 2.05 -1.26 16.42
CA ARG A 162 2.21 -0.82 17.80
C ARG A 162 2.86 -1.87 18.69
N GLY A 163 2.53 -3.14 18.49
CA GLY A 163 3.14 -4.24 19.23
C GLY A 163 4.63 -4.38 19.01
N ARG A 164 5.10 -4.08 17.80
CA ARG A 164 6.52 -4.21 17.43
C ARG A 164 7.29 -2.90 17.57
N HIS A 165 6.63 -1.76 17.38
CA HIS A 165 7.22 -0.42 17.46
C HIS A 165 6.41 0.46 18.42
N PRO A 166 6.48 0.21 19.75
CA PRO A 166 5.66 0.94 20.73
C PRO A 166 6.01 2.44 20.81
N GLY A 167 7.19 2.82 20.37
CA GLY A 167 7.65 4.22 20.31
C GLY A 167 7.44 4.91 18.96
N ALA A 168 6.81 4.24 17.97
CA ALA A 168 6.61 4.82 16.65
C ALA A 168 5.66 6.02 16.68
N GLU A 169 5.92 7.00 15.82
CA GLU A 169 4.99 8.09 15.54
C GLU A 169 3.81 7.54 14.74
N VAL A 170 2.61 7.64 15.29
CA VAL A 170 1.39 7.06 14.68
C VAL A 170 0.25 8.06 14.71
N VAL A 171 -0.37 8.27 13.57
CA VAL A 171 -1.64 9.00 13.39
C VAL A 171 -2.73 8.00 13.03
N GLU A 172 -3.63 7.70 13.98
CA GLU A 172 -4.77 6.80 13.76
C GLU A 172 -6.00 7.60 13.36
N LEU A 173 -6.58 7.26 12.22
CA LEU A 173 -7.74 7.91 11.64
C LEU A 173 -8.94 6.95 11.73
N ALA A 174 -9.74 7.06 12.79
CA ALA A 174 -10.73 6.05 13.20
C ALA A 174 -11.79 5.73 12.13
N ASP A 175 -12.24 6.74 11.41
CA ASP A 175 -13.34 6.72 10.42
C ASP A 175 -12.87 6.63 8.96
N ILE A 176 -11.55 6.67 8.76
CA ILE A 176 -10.91 6.67 7.44
C ILE A 176 -10.59 5.22 7.01
N GLY A 177 -10.79 4.94 5.73
CA GLY A 177 -10.51 3.66 5.10
C GLY A 177 -9.09 3.54 4.58
N HIS A 178 -8.99 2.93 3.40
CA HIS A 178 -7.70 2.56 2.80
C HIS A 178 -6.91 3.73 2.20
N TYR A 179 -7.57 4.86 1.90
CA TYR A 179 -6.96 5.99 1.20
C TYR A 179 -6.90 7.26 2.06
N PRO A 180 -6.14 7.28 3.18
CA PRO A 180 -6.09 8.45 4.08
C PRO A 180 -5.82 9.76 3.34
N GLN A 181 -4.92 9.73 2.35
CA GLN A 181 -4.53 10.90 1.56
C GLN A 181 -5.65 11.43 0.64
N LEU A 182 -6.70 10.65 0.39
CA LEU A 182 -7.88 11.07 -0.39
C LEU A 182 -9.09 11.35 0.50
N GLU A 183 -9.20 10.62 1.59
CA GLU A 183 -10.35 10.67 2.49
C GLU A 183 -10.23 11.82 3.51
N ALA A 184 -9.01 12.15 3.93
CA ALA A 184 -8.70 13.18 4.91
C ALA A 184 -7.32 13.81 4.66
N PRO A 185 -7.09 14.47 3.51
CA PRO A 185 -5.77 15.00 3.12
C PRO A 185 -5.19 15.99 4.13
N GLU A 186 -6.03 16.73 4.83
CA GLU A 186 -5.64 17.70 5.86
C GLU A 186 -5.13 17.05 7.16
N ARG A 187 -5.30 15.74 7.31
CA ARG A 187 -4.88 14.95 8.49
C ARG A 187 -3.66 14.07 8.21
N VAL A 188 -3.17 14.06 6.99
CA VAL A 188 -2.02 13.32 6.48
C VAL A 188 -0.82 14.25 6.35
#